data_1595dc5125146e2071139611faf6bc91
#
_entry.id   1595dc5125146e2071139611faf6bc91
#
_cell.length_a   1.000
_cell.length_b   1.000
_cell.length_c   1.000
_cell.angle_alpha   90.00
_cell.angle_beta   90.00
_cell.angle_gamma   90.00
#
_symmetry.space_group_name_H-M   'P 1'
#
loop_
_entity.id
_entity.type
_entity.pdbx_description
1 polymer ?
#
loop_
_entity_poly.entity_id
_entity_poly.type
_entity_poly.pdbx_seq_one_letter_code
_entity_poly.pdbx_strand_id
1 'polypeptide(L)'
;LNMNEDVLGKTEKEVLGWVEKSREEIEKLRLQEEFRREFLGNLSHELKTPIFSIQGYILTLLEGGLEDENINRAFLERASKGVDRVTGIIEDLDLITKIESEELKLNSTTVNVVDLAKEIVESLEIKAQKRNISLSLDWKRAGSQEINVLCDKDKIGQVLGNLINNSINYGVENGHTEVRFFDLEDNILIEVSDDGIGIKEEHLPRLFERFYRVDKSRTRNVGGTGLGLAIVKHLVEAHGQTIDVRSTEGQGSTFSFTLKKL
;
A
#
# COMPACT_ATOMS: atom_id res chain seq x y z
N LEU A 1 27.41 -22.75 -55.71
CA LEU A 1 27.21 -21.28 -55.44
C LEU A 1 26.09 -21.00 -54.42
N ASN A 2 25.08 -21.89 -54.26
CA ASN A 2 23.94 -21.65 -53.36
C ASN A 2 24.21 -21.90 -51.86
N MET A 3 25.27 -22.57 -51.48
CA MET A 3 25.55 -22.93 -50.09
C MET A 3 26.06 -21.77 -49.25
N ASN A 4 26.79 -20.80 -49.86
CA ASN A 4 27.31 -19.61 -49.16
C ASN A 4 26.25 -18.52 -48.96
N GLU A 5 25.26 -18.38 -49.84
CA GLU A 5 24.16 -17.40 -49.70
C GLU A 5 23.21 -17.83 -48.58
N ASP A 6 22.97 -19.10 -48.38
CA ASP A 6 22.09 -19.61 -47.32
C ASP A 6 22.74 -19.46 -45.93
N VAL A 7 24.06 -19.64 -45.84
CA VAL A 7 24.81 -19.42 -44.57
C VAL A 7 24.86 -17.91 -44.21
N LEU A 8 25.10 -17.04 -45.18
CA LEU A 8 25.12 -15.58 -44.93
C LEU A 8 23.75 -15.05 -44.48
N GLY A 9 22.68 -15.47 -45.17
CA GLY A 9 21.32 -15.06 -44.76
C GLY A 9 20.89 -15.57 -43.39
N LYS A 10 21.36 -16.76 -43.01
CA LYS A 10 21.11 -17.35 -41.70
C LYS A 10 21.86 -16.59 -40.59
N THR A 11 23.15 -16.27 -40.84
CA THR A 11 23.97 -15.52 -39.91
C THR A 11 23.48 -14.09 -39.75
N GLU A 12 23.04 -13.44 -40.83
CA GLU A 12 22.43 -12.08 -40.76
C GLU A 12 21.17 -12.08 -39.90
N LYS A 13 20.31 -13.09 -40.07
CA LYS A 13 19.08 -13.23 -39.27
C LYS A 13 19.36 -13.49 -37.81
N GLU A 14 20.37 -14.29 -37.48
CA GLU A 14 20.82 -14.55 -36.11
C GLU A 14 21.39 -13.28 -35.47
N VAL A 15 22.22 -12.50 -36.20
CA VAL A 15 22.79 -11.23 -35.72
C VAL A 15 21.67 -10.19 -35.48
N LEU A 16 20.73 -10.07 -36.41
CA LEU A 16 19.59 -9.14 -36.23
C LEU A 16 18.74 -9.54 -35.02
N GLY A 17 18.45 -10.84 -34.84
CA GLY A 17 17.73 -11.32 -33.65
C GLY A 17 18.49 -11.06 -32.34
N TRP A 18 19.83 -11.19 -32.34
CA TRP A 18 20.66 -10.85 -31.18
C TRP A 18 20.65 -9.34 -30.88
N VAL A 19 20.74 -8.50 -31.91
CA VAL A 19 20.67 -7.02 -31.78
C VAL A 19 19.33 -6.59 -31.21
N GLU A 20 18.24 -7.17 -31.68
CA GLU A 20 16.88 -6.85 -31.20
C GLU A 20 16.71 -7.24 -29.74
N LYS A 21 17.12 -8.45 -29.37
CA LYS A 21 17.11 -8.92 -27.97
C LYS A 21 17.99 -8.06 -27.04
N SER A 22 19.19 -7.66 -27.51
CA SER A 22 20.06 -6.77 -26.74
C SER A 22 19.45 -5.39 -26.56
N ARG A 23 18.74 -4.86 -27.55
CA ARG A 23 18.01 -3.57 -27.42
C ARG A 23 16.90 -3.65 -26.39
N GLU A 24 16.11 -4.72 -26.41
CA GLU A 24 15.04 -4.95 -25.42
C GLU A 24 15.63 -5.04 -24.01
N GLU A 25 16.75 -5.72 -23.84
CA GLU A 25 17.43 -5.87 -22.55
C GLU A 25 17.98 -4.52 -22.04
N ILE A 26 18.61 -3.73 -22.92
CA ILE A 26 19.10 -2.39 -22.60
C ILE A 26 17.95 -1.47 -22.19
N GLU A 27 16.84 -1.52 -22.91
CA GLU A 27 15.65 -0.71 -22.59
C GLU A 27 15.05 -1.11 -21.25
N LYS A 28 14.94 -2.41 -20.98
CA LYS A 28 14.53 -2.92 -19.67
C LYS A 28 15.42 -2.45 -18.53
N LEU A 29 16.75 -2.49 -18.72
CA LEU A 29 17.70 -2.01 -17.71
C LEU A 29 17.59 -0.51 -17.49
N ARG A 30 17.38 0.29 -18.54
CA ARG A 30 17.15 1.74 -18.42
C ARG A 30 15.89 2.05 -17.61
N LEU A 31 14.78 1.38 -17.91
CA LEU A 31 13.53 1.55 -17.17
C LEU A 31 13.70 1.16 -15.70
N GLN A 32 14.45 0.10 -15.40
CA GLN A 32 14.78 -0.28 -14.04
C GLN A 32 15.64 0.78 -13.32
N GLU A 33 16.61 1.36 -14.00
CA GLU A 33 17.47 2.42 -13.45
C GLU A 33 16.68 3.70 -13.17
N GLU A 34 15.81 4.13 -14.10
CA GLU A 34 14.93 5.28 -13.92
C GLU A 34 14.00 5.08 -12.74
N PHE A 35 13.36 3.89 -12.65
CA PHE A 35 12.51 3.51 -11.54
C PHE A 35 13.27 3.55 -10.19
N ARG A 36 14.49 3.00 -10.15
CA ARG A 36 15.32 3.02 -8.95
C ARG A 36 15.69 4.44 -8.53
N ARG A 37 16.02 5.32 -9.50
CA ARG A 37 16.34 6.72 -9.23
C ARG A 37 15.14 7.48 -8.68
N GLU A 38 13.97 7.31 -9.28
CA GLU A 38 12.73 7.90 -8.81
C GLU A 38 12.36 7.41 -7.41
N PHE A 39 12.48 6.10 -7.17
CA PHE A 39 12.28 5.49 -5.86
C PHE A 39 13.16 6.11 -4.77
N LEU A 40 14.48 6.22 -4.99
CA LEU A 40 15.41 6.81 -4.04
C LEU A 40 15.14 8.32 -3.83
N GLY A 41 14.75 9.02 -4.87
CA GLY A 41 14.35 10.43 -4.80
C GLY A 41 13.12 10.64 -3.92
N ASN A 42 12.07 9.86 -4.16
CA ASN A 42 10.82 9.90 -3.39
C ASN A 42 11.05 9.51 -1.93
N LEU A 43 11.81 8.43 -1.67
CA LEU A 43 12.19 8.00 -0.33
C LEU A 43 12.92 9.11 0.43
N SER A 44 13.91 9.75 -0.21
CA SER A 44 14.65 10.85 0.40
C SER A 44 13.73 12.01 0.79
N HIS A 45 12.75 12.34 -0.04
CA HIS A 45 11.77 13.39 0.24
C HIS A 45 10.83 13.01 1.40
N GLU A 46 10.32 11.77 1.42
CA GLU A 46 9.40 11.31 2.48
C GLU A 46 10.10 11.18 3.84
N LEU A 47 11.41 10.90 3.87
CA LEU A 47 12.21 10.89 5.10
C LEU A 47 12.62 12.29 5.57
N LYS A 48 13.02 13.19 4.65
CA LYS A 48 13.47 14.54 5.02
C LYS A 48 12.40 15.34 5.75
N THR A 49 11.17 15.28 5.29
CA THR A 49 10.06 16.07 5.85
C THR A 49 9.84 15.80 7.35
N PRO A 50 9.61 14.56 7.83
CA PRO A 50 9.46 14.29 9.25
C PRO A 50 10.74 14.58 10.04
N ILE A 51 11.94 14.28 9.51
CA ILE A 51 13.22 14.53 10.19
C ILE A 51 13.40 16.03 10.46
N PHE A 52 13.19 16.90 9.48
CA PHE A 52 13.27 18.35 9.69
C PHE A 52 12.19 18.88 10.63
N SER A 53 11.00 18.29 10.61
CA SER A 53 9.94 18.66 11.57
C SER A 53 10.33 18.28 12.99
N ILE A 54 10.84 17.07 13.22
CA ILE A 54 11.36 16.61 14.51
C ILE A 54 12.47 17.54 14.99
N GLN A 55 13.44 17.84 14.13
CA GLN A 55 14.55 18.76 14.45
C GLN A 55 14.03 20.14 14.84
N GLY A 56 13.07 20.70 14.08
CA GLY A 56 12.47 21.99 14.38
C GLY A 56 11.78 22.04 15.75
N TYR A 57 10.98 21.00 16.08
CA TYR A 57 10.34 20.92 17.40
C TYR A 57 11.37 20.82 18.53
N ILE A 58 12.41 20.02 18.37
CA ILE A 58 13.47 19.87 19.36
C ILE A 58 14.24 21.19 19.54
N LEU A 59 14.63 21.87 18.47
CA LEU A 59 15.32 23.17 18.53
C LEU A 59 14.47 24.22 19.24
N THR A 60 13.18 24.34 18.91
CA THR A 60 12.28 25.28 19.58
C THR A 60 12.17 25.00 21.08
N LEU A 61 12.14 23.72 21.48
CA LEU A 61 12.14 23.35 22.90
C LEU A 61 13.44 23.75 23.58
N LEU A 62 14.59 23.56 22.93
CA LEU A 62 15.91 23.92 23.47
C LEU A 62 16.11 25.44 23.57
N GLU A 63 15.49 26.22 22.68
CA GLU A 63 15.56 27.70 22.64
C GLU A 63 14.58 28.38 23.60
N GLY A 64 14.08 27.67 24.62
CA GLY A 64 13.22 28.21 25.69
C GLY A 64 11.79 27.67 25.70
N GLY A 65 11.42 26.85 24.69
CA GLY A 65 10.09 26.23 24.65
C GLY A 65 9.86 25.16 25.72
N LEU A 66 10.92 24.68 26.39
CA LEU A 66 10.80 23.74 27.51
C LEU A 66 10.13 24.35 28.71
N GLU A 67 10.38 25.62 28.97
CA GLU A 67 9.82 26.39 30.08
C GLU A 67 8.39 26.89 29.82
N ASP A 68 7.91 26.81 28.56
CA ASP A 68 6.54 27.18 28.19
C ASP A 68 5.61 25.97 28.28
N GLU A 69 4.80 25.90 29.34
CA GLU A 69 3.85 24.80 29.59
C GLU A 69 2.79 24.65 28.51
N ASN A 70 2.53 25.70 27.70
CA ASN A 70 1.53 25.63 26.63
C ASN A 70 2.02 24.85 25.40
N ILE A 71 3.35 24.84 25.14
CA ILE A 71 3.91 24.28 23.93
C ILE A 71 4.80 23.06 24.17
N ASN A 72 5.46 22.95 25.34
CA ASN A 72 6.46 21.91 25.59
C ASN A 72 5.94 20.50 25.30
N ARG A 73 4.81 20.14 25.91
CA ARG A 73 4.19 18.82 25.72
C ARG A 73 3.71 18.60 24.28
N ALA A 74 3.08 19.62 23.69
CA ALA A 74 2.58 19.54 22.33
C ALA A 74 3.70 19.33 21.30
N PHE A 75 4.86 19.96 21.51
CA PHE A 75 6.02 19.82 20.62
C PHE A 75 6.72 18.46 20.80
N LEU A 76 6.82 17.96 22.03
CA LEU A 76 7.30 16.60 22.29
C LEU A 76 6.39 15.55 21.63
N GLU A 77 5.07 15.68 21.74
CA GLU A 77 4.11 14.77 21.11
C GLU A 77 4.19 14.83 19.59
N ARG A 78 4.42 16.03 19.00
CA ARG A 78 4.63 16.17 17.55
C ARG A 78 5.95 15.57 17.10
N ALA A 79 7.02 15.72 17.87
CA ALA A 79 8.30 15.09 17.59
C ALA A 79 8.20 13.57 17.66
N SER A 80 7.53 13.01 18.68
CA SER A 80 7.25 11.58 18.82
C SER A 80 6.49 11.03 17.60
N LYS A 81 5.39 11.69 17.18
CA LYS A 81 4.66 11.31 15.96
C LYS A 81 5.52 11.36 14.70
N GLY A 82 6.48 12.29 14.66
CA GLY A 82 7.45 12.36 13.57
C GLY A 82 8.37 11.13 13.55
N VAL A 83 8.83 10.68 14.72
CA VAL A 83 9.63 9.44 14.86
C VAL A 83 8.82 8.23 14.43
N ASP A 84 7.58 8.08 14.93
CA ASP A 84 6.68 6.97 14.56
C ASP A 84 6.50 6.89 13.04
N ARG A 85 6.37 8.07 12.38
CA ARG A 85 6.26 8.13 10.93
C ARG A 85 7.53 7.66 10.22
N VAL A 86 8.72 8.06 10.68
CA VAL A 86 10.00 7.60 10.09
C VAL A 86 10.16 6.10 10.27
N THR A 87 9.83 5.57 11.46
CA THR A 87 9.85 4.13 11.73
C THR A 87 8.94 3.37 10.78
N GLY A 88 7.70 3.81 10.58
CA GLY A 88 6.77 3.20 9.63
C GLY A 88 7.28 3.20 8.18
N ILE A 89 7.94 4.29 7.74
CA ILE A 89 8.56 4.33 6.39
C ILE A 89 9.67 3.29 6.26
N ILE A 90 10.50 3.12 7.31
CA ILE A 90 11.59 2.13 7.30
C ILE A 90 11.03 0.70 7.29
N GLU A 91 9.99 0.42 8.09
CA GLU A 91 9.32 -0.89 8.10
C GLU A 91 8.68 -1.22 6.74
N ASP A 92 8.00 -0.25 6.13
CA ASP A 92 7.44 -0.37 4.78
C ASP A 92 8.53 -0.67 3.74
N LEU A 93 9.68 0.01 3.84
CA LEU A 93 10.82 -0.17 2.94
C LEU A 93 11.47 -1.56 3.11
N ASP A 94 11.68 -2.01 4.36
CA ASP A 94 12.22 -3.34 4.67
C ASP A 94 11.32 -4.44 4.09
N LEU A 95 10.00 -4.29 4.24
CA LEU A 95 9.04 -5.23 3.70
C LEU A 95 9.09 -5.27 2.16
N ILE A 96 9.11 -4.11 1.49
CA ILE A 96 9.23 -4.04 0.03
C ILE A 96 10.52 -4.70 -0.44
N THR A 97 11.64 -4.46 0.25
CA THR A 97 12.93 -5.05 -0.09
C THR A 97 12.92 -6.57 0.04
N LYS A 98 12.31 -7.11 1.12
CA LYS A 98 12.14 -8.56 1.29
C LYS A 98 11.25 -9.20 0.24
N ILE A 99 10.24 -8.47 -0.24
CA ILE A 99 9.38 -8.94 -1.33
C ILE A 99 10.17 -8.99 -2.65
N GLU A 100 10.93 -7.94 -2.96
CA GLU A 100 11.72 -7.85 -4.19
C GLU A 100 12.85 -8.88 -4.29
N SER A 101 13.46 -9.20 -3.16
CA SER A 101 14.51 -10.24 -3.09
C SER A 101 13.96 -11.67 -3.02
N GLU A 102 12.64 -11.85 -3.12
CA GLU A 102 11.96 -13.14 -2.93
C GLU A 102 12.28 -13.80 -1.56
N GLU A 103 12.73 -13.00 -0.60
CA GLU A 103 13.05 -13.48 0.75
C GLU A 103 11.83 -13.54 1.67
N LEU A 104 10.70 -12.97 1.24
CA LEU A 104 9.47 -12.98 2.03
C LEU A 104 8.94 -14.41 2.17
N LYS A 105 9.09 -14.98 3.36
CA LYS A 105 8.49 -16.26 3.71
C LYS A 105 7.18 -16.00 4.45
N LEU A 106 6.07 -16.44 3.86
CA LEU A 106 4.77 -16.38 4.52
C LEU A 106 4.64 -17.50 5.55
N ASN A 107 4.19 -17.17 6.74
CA ASN A 107 3.78 -18.12 7.76
C ASN A 107 2.27 -18.39 7.63
N SER A 108 1.88 -19.13 6.58
CA SER A 108 0.48 -19.40 6.29
C SER A 108 -0.11 -20.39 7.31
N THR A 109 -1.16 -19.97 7.98
CA THR A 109 -1.93 -20.74 8.95
C THR A 109 -3.42 -20.63 8.67
N THR A 110 -4.23 -21.46 9.32
CA THR A 110 -5.69 -21.33 9.29
C THR A 110 -6.10 -20.13 10.14
N VAL A 111 -6.75 -19.15 9.52
CA VAL A 111 -7.19 -17.91 10.18
C VAL A 111 -8.67 -17.69 9.91
N ASN A 112 -9.46 -17.39 10.95
CA ASN A 112 -10.79 -16.83 10.76
C ASN A 112 -10.67 -15.36 10.36
N VAL A 113 -10.89 -15.07 9.08
CA VAL A 113 -10.66 -13.72 8.52
C VAL A 113 -11.65 -12.68 9.03
N VAL A 114 -12.85 -13.10 9.48
CA VAL A 114 -13.82 -12.18 10.10
C VAL A 114 -13.33 -11.71 11.46
N ASP A 115 -12.77 -12.61 12.28
CA ASP A 115 -12.24 -12.23 13.58
C ASP A 115 -10.98 -11.36 13.43
N LEU A 116 -10.10 -11.66 12.47
CA LEU A 116 -8.99 -10.79 12.12
C LEU A 116 -9.48 -9.39 11.72
N ALA A 117 -10.50 -9.29 10.87
CA ALA A 117 -11.05 -7.99 10.47
C ALA A 117 -11.66 -7.23 11.65
N LYS A 118 -12.30 -7.91 12.62
CA LYS A 118 -12.78 -7.28 13.85
C LYS A 118 -11.63 -6.69 14.67
N GLU A 119 -10.56 -7.47 14.91
CA GLU A 119 -9.36 -6.98 15.61
C GLU A 119 -8.82 -5.67 14.98
N ILE A 120 -8.76 -5.63 13.65
CA ILE A 120 -8.26 -4.44 12.92
C ILE A 120 -9.24 -3.27 13.01
N VAL A 121 -10.55 -3.50 12.83
CA VAL A 121 -11.57 -2.45 12.95
C VAL A 121 -11.56 -1.85 14.36
N GLU A 122 -11.53 -2.64 15.40
CA GLU A 122 -11.44 -2.20 16.81
C GLU A 122 -10.19 -1.34 17.04
N SER A 123 -9.04 -1.73 16.49
CA SER A 123 -7.80 -0.96 16.61
C SER A 123 -7.86 0.41 15.95
N LEU A 124 -8.67 0.58 14.91
CA LEU A 124 -8.83 1.81 14.13
C LEU A 124 -10.05 2.65 14.55
N GLU A 125 -10.91 2.15 15.45
CA GLU A 125 -12.15 2.79 15.86
C GLU A 125 -11.94 4.22 16.39
N ILE A 126 -10.97 4.42 17.29
CA ILE A 126 -10.64 5.74 17.84
C ILE A 126 -10.25 6.73 16.73
N LYS A 127 -9.53 6.25 15.70
CA LYS A 127 -9.12 7.09 14.58
C LYS A 127 -10.32 7.45 13.70
N ALA A 128 -11.21 6.51 13.44
CA ALA A 128 -12.43 6.71 12.66
C ALA A 128 -13.39 7.69 13.38
N GLN A 129 -13.59 7.51 14.69
CA GLN A 129 -14.42 8.40 15.52
C GLN A 129 -13.92 9.86 15.48
N LYS A 130 -12.60 10.09 15.54
CA LYS A 130 -12.03 11.46 15.44
C LYS A 130 -12.35 12.16 14.11
N ARG A 131 -12.75 11.41 13.09
CA ARG A 131 -13.15 11.89 11.76
C ARG A 131 -14.65 11.73 11.49
N ASN A 132 -15.41 11.33 12.49
CA ASN A 132 -16.84 11.03 12.39
C ASN A 132 -17.15 10.00 11.28
N ILE A 133 -16.27 8.99 11.12
CA ILE A 133 -16.47 7.90 10.14
C ILE A 133 -16.93 6.65 10.91
N SER A 134 -18.01 6.03 10.45
CA SER A 134 -18.49 4.77 10.98
C SER A 134 -17.83 3.57 10.31
N LEU A 135 -17.45 2.56 11.10
CA LEU A 135 -16.87 1.31 10.60
C LEU A 135 -17.87 0.17 10.80
N SER A 136 -18.06 -0.70 9.81
CA SER A 136 -18.91 -1.87 9.92
C SER A 136 -18.33 -3.08 9.22
N LEU A 137 -18.81 -4.27 9.63
CA LEU A 137 -18.46 -5.57 9.04
C LEU A 137 -19.74 -6.28 8.59
N ASP A 138 -19.77 -6.75 7.34
CA ASP A 138 -20.87 -7.58 6.81
C ASP A 138 -20.34 -8.94 6.33
N TRP A 139 -20.50 -9.97 7.18
CA TRP A 139 -20.18 -11.37 6.87
C TRP A 139 -21.39 -12.18 6.47
N LYS A 140 -22.60 -11.61 6.54
CA LYS A 140 -23.86 -12.33 6.29
C LYS A 140 -23.94 -12.84 4.85
N ARG A 141 -23.29 -12.13 3.93
CA ARG A 141 -23.24 -12.51 2.51
C ARG A 141 -22.37 -13.75 2.25
N ALA A 142 -21.43 -14.05 3.14
CA ALA A 142 -20.66 -15.30 3.09
C ALA A 142 -21.34 -16.47 3.84
N GLY A 143 -22.53 -16.25 4.42
CA GLY A 143 -23.34 -17.28 5.05
C GLY A 143 -22.89 -17.71 6.46
N SER A 144 -21.70 -17.33 6.91
CA SER A 144 -21.13 -17.70 8.22
C SER A 144 -20.25 -16.59 8.78
N GLN A 145 -20.14 -16.55 10.12
CA GLN A 145 -19.17 -15.73 10.83
C GLN A 145 -17.81 -16.44 10.96
N GLU A 146 -17.80 -17.77 10.85
CA GLU A 146 -16.58 -18.58 10.82
C GLU A 146 -16.15 -18.79 9.37
N ILE A 147 -15.28 -17.93 8.88
CA ILE A 147 -14.73 -17.98 7.53
C ILE A 147 -13.22 -18.24 7.65
N ASN A 148 -12.86 -19.52 7.51
CA ASN A 148 -11.47 -19.96 7.61
C ASN A 148 -10.76 -19.87 6.25
N VAL A 149 -9.61 -19.19 6.25
CA VAL A 149 -8.74 -19.02 5.09
C VAL A 149 -7.33 -19.46 5.41
N LEU A 150 -6.56 -19.83 4.39
CA LEU A 150 -5.13 -20.12 4.53
C LEU A 150 -4.33 -18.84 4.23
N CYS A 151 -3.77 -18.21 5.27
CA CYS A 151 -2.99 -16.99 5.08
C CYS A 151 -1.99 -16.74 6.22
N ASP A 152 -1.08 -15.81 6.01
CA ASP A 152 -0.25 -15.22 7.06
C ASP A 152 -1.08 -14.13 7.77
N LYS A 153 -1.43 -14.39 9.05
CA LYS A 153 -2.30 -13.51 9.86
C LYS A 153 -1.77 -12.08 9.91
N ASP A 154 -0.47 -11.90 10.15
CA ASP A 154 0.11 -10.58 10.32
C ASP A 154 0.11 -9.80 9.01
N LYS A 155 0.42 -10.47 7.89
CA LYS A 155 0.45 -9.85 6.57
C LYS A 155 -0.95 -9.48 6.07
N ILE A 156 -1.93 -10.34 6.27
CA ILE A 156 -3.33 -10.01 5.91
C ILE A 156 -3.91 -8.96 6.87
N GLY A 157 -3.53 -8.99 8.14
CA GLY A 157 -3.82 -7.89 9.07
C GLY A 157 -3.28 -6.55 8.58
N GLN A 158 -2.06 -6.52 8.05
CA GLN A 158 -1.46 -5.32 7.44
C GLN A 158 -2.21 -4.88 6.17
N VAL A 159 -2.67 -5.82 5.32
CA VAL A 159 -3.51 -5.52 4.15
C VAL A 159 -4.81 -4.83 4.59
N LEU A 160 -5.56 -5.44 5.50
CA LEU A 160 -6.82 -4.87 6.02
C LEU A 160 -6.59 -3.52 6.68
N GLY A 161 -5.55 -3.41 7.53
CA GLY A 161 -5.18 -2.17 8.21
C GLY A 161 -4.88 -1.04 7.23
N ASN A 162 -4.13 -1.29 6.17
CA ASN A 162 -3.83 -0.30 5.14
C ASN A 162 -5.08 0.14 4.37
N LEU A 163 -5.94 -0.80 3.97
CA LEU A 163 -7.17 -0.48 3.23
C LEU A 163 -8.16 0.31 4.08
N ILE A 164 -8.44 -0.14 5.31
CA ILE A 164 -9.36 0.57 6.24
C ILE A 164 -8.77 1.93 6.63
N ASN A 165 -7.46 2.01 6.87
CA ASN A 165 -6.80 3.28 7.17
C ASN A 165 -6.90 4.27 5.99
N ASN A 166 -6.79 3.80 4.75
CA ASN A 166 -6.99 4.62 3.57
C ASN A 166 -8.44 5.12 3.49
N SER A 167 -9.44 4.25 3.70
CA SER A 167 -10.83 4.67 3.69
C SER A 167 -11.14 5.73 4.75
N ILE A 168 -10.59 5.60 5.98
CA ILE A 168 -10.68 6.62 7.01
C ILE A 168 -9.99 7.93 6.59
N ASN A 169 -8.83 7.84 5.96
CA ASN A 169 -8.05 9.02 5.58
C ASN A 169 -8.68 9.81 4.44
N TYR A 170 -9.33 9.15 3.50
CA TYR A 170 -9.97 9.74 2.31
C TYR A 170 -11.49 9.78 2.38
N GLY A 171 -12.07 9.29 3.49
CA GLY A 171 -13.50 9.38 3.78
C GLY A 171 -13.98 10.82 3.94
N VAL A 172 -15.26 11.02 3.73
CA VAL A 172 -15.96 12.29 3.99
C VAL A 172 -16.40 12.37 5.45
N GLU A 173 -16.71 13.56 5.93
CA GLU A 173 -17.24 13.74 7.29
C GLU A 173 -18.61 13.05 7.42
N ASN A 174 -18.82 12.33 8.51
CA ASN A 174 -19.97 11.44 8.74
C ASN A 174 -20.10 10.31 7.71
N GLY A 175 -18.98 9.96 7.08
CA GLY A 175 -18.90 8.88 6.11
C GLY A 175 -18.94 7.49 6.75
N HIS A 176 -18.89 6.49 5.87
CA HIS A 176 -18.98 5.10 6.25
C HIS A 176 -17.93 4.25 5.54
N THR A 177 -17.33 3.32 6.28
CA THR A 177 -16.46 2.26 5.75
C THR A 177 -17.04 0.91 6.12
N GLU A 178 -17.20 0.04 5.13
CA GLU A 178 -17.73 -1.30 5.31
C GLU A 178 -16.75 -2.36 4.80
N VAL A 179 -16.46 -3.37 5.61
CA VAL A 179 -15.74 -4.56 5.19
C VAL A 179 -16.72 -5.69 4.95
N ARG A 180 -16.77 -6.18 3.72
CA ARG A 180 -17.72 -7.22 3.27
C ARG A 180 -16.98 -8.49 2.88
N PHE A 181 -17.63 -9.63 3.13
CA PHE A 181 -17.12 -10.95 2.81
C PHE A 181 -18.10 -11.69 1.90
N PHE A 182 -17.55 -12.32 0.84
CA PHE A 182 -18.35 -13.11 -0.11
C PHE A 182 -17.67 -14.46 -0.33
N ASP A 183 -18.47 -15.53 -0.30
CA ASP A 183 -18.01 -16.87 -0.61
C ASP A 183 -18.02 -17.09 -2.14
N LEU A 184 -16.85 -17.39 -2.70
CA LEU A 184 -16.65 -17.70 -4.12
C LEU A 184 -16.22 -19.17 -4.32
N GLU A 185 -16.77 -20.10 -3.56
CA GLU A 185 -16.48 -21.55 -3.56
C GLU A 185 -15.04 -21.85 -3.07
N ASP A 186 -14.00 -21.65 -3.91
CA ASP A 186 -12.60 -21.91 -3.58
C ASP A 186 -11.89 -20.75 -2.86
N ASN A 187 -12.46 -19.55 -2.92
CA ASN A 187 -11.89 -18.34 -2.36
C ASN A 187 -12.93 -17.53 -1.59
N ILE A 188 -12.46 -16.73 -0.66
CA ILE A 188 -13.25 -15.68 -0.02
C ILE A 188 -12.84 -14.35 -0.64
N LEU A 189 -13.78 -13.62 -1.20
CA LEU A 189 -13.62 -12.24 -1.60
C LEU A 189 -13.85 -11.33 -0.42
N ILE A 190 -12.93 -10.43 -0.17
CA ILE A 190 -12.99 -9.41 0.87
C ILE A 190 -13.00 -8.05 0.19
N GLU A 191 -14.00 -7.25 0.49
CA GLU A 191 -14.13 -5.88 0.00
C GLU A 191 -14.04 -4.89 1.15
N VAL A 192 -13.24 -3.84 0.98
CA VAL A 192 -13.24 -2.65 1.85
C VAL A 192 -13.81 -1.51 1.02
N SER A 193 -14.99 -1.06 1.38
CA SER A 193 -15.76 -0.04 0.64
C SER A 193 -15.94 1.22 1.48
N ASP A 194 -15.74 2.38 0.90
CA ASP A 194 -15.97 3.69 1.49
C ASP A 194 -16.86 4.56 0.60
N ASP A 195 -17.50 5.53 1.20
CA ASP A 195 -18.28 6.60 0.56
C ASP A 195 -17.49 7.93 0.50
N GLY A 196 -16.15 7.82 0.46
CA GLY A 196 -15.24 8.95 0.48
C GLY A 196 -15.20 9.76 -0.82
N ILE A 197 -14.10 10.51 -1.00
CA ILE A 197 -13.93 11.40 -2.16
C ILE A 197 -13.83 10.67 -3.51
N GLY A 198 -13.63 9.35 -3.50
CA GLY A 198 -13.42 8.56 -4.70
C GLY A 198 -12.12 8.92 -5.44
N ILE A 199 -11.90 8.24 -6.55
CA ILE A 199 -10.67 8.32 -7.34
C ILE A 199 -11.05 8.45 -8.81
N LYS A 200 -10.41 9.38 -9.52
CA LYS A 200 -10.60 9.54 -10.98
C LYS A 200 -10.05 8.33 -11.73
N GLU A 201 -10.72 7.97 -12.82
CA GLU A 201 -10.37 6.82 -13.66
C GLU A 201 -8.90 6.85 -14.13
N GLU A 202 -8.38 8.02 -14.48
CA GLU A 202 -7.00 8.22 -14.93
C GLU A 202 -5.94 7.81 -13.91
N HIS A 203 -6.29 7.76 -12.61
CA HIS A 203 -5.38 7.40 -11.52
C HIS A 203 -5.45 5.90 -11.16
N LEU A 204 -6.55 5.20 -11.49
CA LEU A 204 -6.77 3.80 -11.09
C LEU A 204 -5.63 2.86 -11.50
N PRO A 205 -5.08 2.91 -12.73
CA PRO A 205 -4.01 2.01 -13.14
C PRO A 205 -2.72 2.17 -12.33
N ARG A 206 -2.52 3.35 -11.71
CA ARG A 206 -1.29 3.73 -11.03
C ARG A 206 -1.37 3.65 -9.51
N LEU A 207 -2.53 3.34 -8.93
CA LEU A 207 -2.74 3.38 -7.48
C LEU A 207 -1.83 2.46 -6.68
N PHE A 208 -1.41 1.36 -7.28
CA PHE A 208 -0.53 0.37 -6.67
C PHE A 208 0.97 0.62 -6.96
N GLU A 209 1.30 1.70 -7.69
CA GLU A 209 2.69 2.13 -7.86
C GLU A 209 3.24 2.69 -6.54
N ARG A 210 4.50 2.45 -6.26
CA ARG A 210 5.19 2.95 -5.05
C ARG A 210 5.29 4.47 -5.09
N PHE A 211 5.01 5.11 -3.94
CA PHE A 211 5.00 6.57 -3.76
C PHE A 211 3.97 7.31 -4.63
N TYR A 212 3.11 6.58 -5.36
CA TYR A 212 2.07 7.21 -6.13
C TYR A 212 1.00 7.83 -5.23
N ARG A 213 0.61 9.05 -5.56
CA ARG A 213 -0.43 9.80 -4.82
C ARG A 213 -1.19 10.67 -5.80
N VAL A 214 -2.51 10.59 -5.76
CA VAL A 214 -3.41 11.37 -6.63
C VAL A 214 -3.21 12.87 -6.42
N ASP A 215 -2.96 13.32 -5.18
CA ASP A 215 -2.84 14.74 -4.85
C ASP A 215 -1.71 14.96 -3.81
N LYS A 216 -0.57 15.50 -4.28
CA LYS A 216 0.59 15.80 -3.43
C LYS A 216 0.35 16.96 -2.44
N SER A 217 -0.66 17.83 -2.70
CA SER A 217 -0.92 19.03 -1.91
C SER A 217 -1.91 18.80 -0.75
N ARG A 218 -3.00 18.11 -1.00
CA ARG A 218 -4.03 17.79 0.00
C ARG A 218 -3.56 16.79 1.07
N THR A 219 -2.66 15.91 0.70
CA THR A 219 -2.21 14.79 1.53
C THR A 219 -1.07 15.12 2.50
N ARG A 220 -0.52 16.34 2.51
CA ARG A 220 0.45 16.76 3.55
C ARG A 220 -0.13 16.65 4.97
N ASN A 221 -1.42 16.89 5.13
CA ASN A 221 -2.12 16.80 6.42
C ASN A 221 -2.61 15.39 6.76
N VAL A 222 -2.70 14.50 5.77
CA VAL A 222 -3.23 13.12 5.93
C VAL A 222 -2.13 12.08 6.17
N GLY A 223 -0.87 12.41 5.84
CA GLY A 223 0.30 11.68 6.35
C GLY A 223 0.64 10.36 5.65
N GLY A 224 0.12 10.05 4.45
CA GLY A 224 0.45 8.81 3.74
C GLY A 224 1.81 8.85 3.03
N THR A 225 2.55 7.73 3.02
CA THR A 225 3.84 7.55 2.34
C THR A 225 3.70 7.25 0.84
N GLY A 226 2.54 6.81 0.40
CA GLY A 226 2.32 6.26 -0.94
C GLY A 226 2.85 4.83 -1.12
N LEU A 227 3.28 4.18 -0.03
CA LEU A 227 3.74 2.79 -0.04
C LEU A 227 2.63 1.80 0.32
N GLY A 228 1.64 2.21 1.10
CA GLY A 228 0.63 1.32 1.66
C GLY A 228 -0.13 0.48 0.62
N LEU A 229 -0.59 1.05 -0.49
CA LEU A 229 -1.28 0.29 -1.54
C LEU A 229 -0.35 -0.61 -2.35
N ALA A 230 0.90 -0.20 -2.57
CA ALA A 230 1.91 -1.07 -3.17
C ALA A 230 2.19 -2.29 -2.30
N ILE A 231 2.32 -2.09 -0.98
CA ILE A 231 2.47 -3.18 0.00
C ILE A 231 1.25 -4.10 -0.03
N VAL A 232 0.04 -3.54 -0.02
CA VAL A 232 -1.20 -4.34 -0.11
C VAL A 232 -1.17 -5.25 -1.34
N LYS A 233 -0.86 -4.72 -2.53
CA LYS A 233 -0.76 -5.50 -3.75
C LYS A 233 0.26 -6.63 -3.63
N HIS A 234 1.47 -6.31 -3.20
CA HIS A 234 2.53 -7.30 -3.08
C HIS A 234 2.22 -8.40 -2.05
N LEU A 235 1.63 -8.05 -0.91
CA LEU A 235 1.23 -9.04 0.09
C LEU A 235 0.13 -9.97 -0.41
N VAL A 236 -0.87 -9.45 -1.12
CA VAL A 236 -1.93 -10.26 -1.74
C VAL A 236 -1.35 -11.16 -2.83
N GLU A 237 -0.49 -10.64 -3.70
CA GLU A 237 0.20 -11.42 -4.74
C GLU A 237 1.11 -12.51 -4.15
N ALA A 238 1.81 -12.23 -3.03
CA ALA A 238 2.60 -13.24 -2.32
C ALA A 238 1.76 -14.41 -1.79
N HIS A 239 0.47 -14.17 -1.47
CA HIS A 239 -0.48 -15.24 -1.13
C HIS A 239 -1.04 -15.98 -2.37
N GLY A 240 -0.55 -15.67 -3.58
CA GLY A 240 -1.06 -16.24 -4.85
C GLY A 240 -2.46 -15.74 -5.20
N GLN A 241 -2.84 -14.56 -4.72
CA GLN A 241 -4.17 -13.97 -4.86
C GLN A 241 -4.13 -12.65 -5.62
N THR A 242 -5.28 -12.06 -5.90
CA THR A 242 -5.41 -10.82 -6.67
C THR A 242 -6.10 -9.73 -5.87
N ILE A 243 -5.75 -8.48 -6.18
CA ILE A 243 -6.42 -7.28 -5.67
C ILE A 243 -6.91 -6.44 -6.83
N ASP A 244 -8.08 -5.85 -6.67
CA ASP A 244 -8.70 -4.94 -7.64
C ASP A 244 -9.30 -3.72 -6.93
N VAL A 245 -9.59 -2.66 -7.71
CA VAL A 245 -10.18 -1.42 -7.23
C VAL A 245 -11.27 -0.92 -8.17
N ARG A 246 -12.39 -0.55 -7.60
CA ARG A 246 -13.48 0.17 -8.28
C ARG A 246 -13.72 1.48 -7.55
N SER A 247 -13.70 2.59 -8.27
CA SER A 247 -13.94 3.91 -7.68
C SER A 247 -14.51 4.86 -8.68
N THR A 248 -15.30 5.81 -8.18
CA THR A 248 -15.83 6.94 -8.94
C THR A 248 -15.63 8.21 -8.12
N GLU A 249 -15.07 9.25 -8.72
CA GLU A 249 -14.86 10.54 -8.06
C GLU A 249 -16.18 11.07 -7.46
N GLY A 250 -16.15 11.42 -6.19
CA GLY A 250 -17.30 11.91 -5.43
C GLY A 250 -18.28 10.83 -4.93
N GLN A 251 -18.03 9.53 -5.19
CA GLN A 251 -18.91 8.45 -4.75
C GLN A 251 -18.26 7.44 -3.82
N GLY A 252 -16.91 7.50 -3.70
CA GLY A 252 -16.15 6.57 -2.87
C GLY A 252 -15.37 5.53 -3.66
N SER A 253 -14.80 4.57 -2.92
CA SER A 253 -13.94 3.52 -3.47
C SER A 253 -14.27 2.16 -2.86
N THR A 254 -14.01 1.10 -3.62
CA THR A 254 -14.08 -0.28 -3.15
C THR A 254 -12.81 -1.00 -3.59
N PHE A 255 -12.01 -1.40 -2.63
CA PHE A 255 -10.86 -2.28 -2.83
C PHE A 255 -11.27 -3.71 -2.52
N SER A 256 -10.96 -4.64 -3.41
CA SER A 256 -11.37 -6.04 -3.28
C SER A 256 -10.19 -6.97 -3.50
N PHE A 257 -10.02 -7.96 -2.62
CA PHE A 257 -9.00 -8.98 -2.75
C PHE A 257 -9.54 -10.35 -2.34
N THR A 258 -8.89 -11.41 -2.82
CA THR A 258 -9.27 -12.78 -2.52
C THR A 258 -8.32 -13.44 -1.54
N LEU A 259 -8.78 -14.45 -0.81
CA LEU A 259 -7.98 -15.38 -0.02
C LEU A 259 -8.48 -16.80 -0.25
N LYS A 260 -7.56 -17.78 -0.22
CA LYS A 260 -7.91 -19.18 -0.40
C LYS A 260 -8.72 -19.68 0.79
N LYS A 261 -9.94 -20.17 0.53
CA LYS A 261 -10.83 -20.78 1.51
C LYS A 261 -10.31 -22.17 1.92
N LEU A 262 -10.59 -22.57 3.15
CA LEU A 262 -10.32 -23.89 3.69
C LEU A 262 -11.59 -24.72 3.81
#